data_3f69704dd5ef5919413411ec28c16d63
#
_entry.id   3f69704dd5ef5919413411ec28c16d63
#
_cell.length_a   1.000
_cell.length_b   1.000
_cell.length_c   1.000
_cell.angle_alpha   90.00
_cell.angle_beta   90.00
_cell.angle_gamma   90.00
#
_symmetry.space_group_name_H-M   'P 1'
#
loop_
_entity.id
_entity.type
_entity.pdbx_description
1 polymer ?
#
loop_
_entity_poly.entity_id
_entity_poly.type
_entity_poly.pdbx_seq_one_letter_code
_entity_poly.pdbx_strand_id
1 'polypeptide(L)'
;KTGKRILALLDRPAPKGYARWTGPLVAAALGDVDVQYVWRFLRCHKIDLVARKSWCESDDPRFAAKAADVVGLYIAPPKKAIVLCVDEKPSIQALERAQGYLKLPNGRALTGQSHDYTRHGTSTLFAALNVATGKIHAAHTQRRRRGEFLGFMNDIVAAYPGKDLHVVLDNLNTHKKNEPWLKRGSS
;
A
#
# COMPACT_ATOMS: atom_id res chain seq x y z
N LYS A 1 -1.07 -5.94 38.68
CA LYS A 1 -1.96 -7.13 38.50
C LYS A 1 -3.00 -6.90 37.40
N THR A 2 -3.76 -5.80 37.38
CA THR A 2 -4.85 -5.52 36.45
C THR A 2 -4.39 -5.45 35.00
N GLY A 3 -3.26 -4.82 34.70
CA GLY A 3 -2.74 -4.73 33.34
C GLY A 3 -2.47 -6.09 32.67
N LYS A 4 -1.93 -7.06 33.43
CA LYS A 4 -1.75 -8.43 32.92
C LYS A 4 -3.09 -9.11 32.61
N ARG A 5 -4.15 -8.83 33.36
CA ARG A 5 -5.51 -9.34 33.08
C ARG A 5 -6.08 -8.74 31.81
N ILE A 6 -5.86 -7.44 31.58
CA ILE A 6 -6.27 -6.78 30.33
C ILE A 6 -5.58 -7.43 29.15
N LEU A 7 -4.26 -7.58 29.18
CA LEU A 7 -3.50 -8.21 28.09
C LEU A 7 -3.95 -9.64 27.83
N ALA A 8 -4.05 -10.46 28.86
CA ALA A 8 -4.51 -11.85 28.73
C ALA A 8 -5.94 -11.97 28.18
N LEU A 9 -6.77 -10.95 28.36
CA LEU A 9 -8.11 -10.90 27.77
C LEU A 9 -8.05 -10.54 26.30
N LEU A 10 -7.18 -9.60 25.91
CA LEU A 10 -7.00 -9.17 24.52
C LEU A 10 -6.40 -10.27 23.63
N ASP A 11 -5.66 -11.22 24.20
CA ASP A 11 -5.15 -12.41 23.51
C ASP A 11 -6.25 -13.45 23.20
N ARG A 12 -7.44 -13.28 23.74
CA ARG A 12 -8.57 -14.17 23.50
C ARG A 12 -9.47 -13.59 22.38
N PRO A 13 -10.22 -14.44 21.67
CA PRO A 13 -11.24 -13.96 20.75
C PRO A 13 -12.27 -13.09 21.48
N ALA A 14 -12.80 -12.10 20.78
CA ALA A 14 -13.87 -11.25 21.31
C ALA A 14 -15.14 -12.09 21.60
N PRO A 15 -16.02 -11.64 22.49
CA PRO A 15 -17.27 -12.32 22.78
C PRO A 15 -18.13 -12.54 21.54
N LYS A 16 -18.95 -13.59 21.53
CA LYS A 16 -19.88 -13.87 20.45
C LYS A 16 -20.73 -12.64 20.10
N GLY A 17 -20.78 -12.31 18.82
CA GLY A 17 -21.48 -11.11 18.31
C GLY A 17 -20.60 -9.87 18.16
N TYR A 18 -19.34 -9.93 18.57
CA TYR A 18 -18.39 -8.82 18.43
C TYR A 18 -17.19 -9.23 17.59
N ALA A 19 -16.83 -8.39 16.61
CA ALA A 19 -15.69 -8.65 15.73
C ALA A 19 -14.33 -8.41 16.43
N ARG A 20 -14.31 -7.68 17.54
CA ARG A 20 -13.09 -7.28 18.26
C ARG A 20 -13.40 -6.83 19.68
N TRP A 21 -12.37 -6.83 20.51
CA TRP A 21 -12.44 -6.19 21.84
C TRP A 21 -12.56 -4.68 21.71
N THR A 22 -13.30 -4.09 22.63
CA THR A 22 -13.42 -2.63 22.82
C THR A 22 -13.18 -2.32 24.29
N GLY A 23 -12.84 -1.07 24.63
CA GLY A 23 -12.63 -0.67 26.01
C GLY A 23 -13.80 -1.05 26.95
N PRO A 24 -15.05 -0.76 26.58
CA PRO A 24 -16.22 -1.18 27.36
C PRO A 24 -16.35 -2.70 27.51
N LEU A 25 -16.10 -3.48 26.45
CA LEU A 25 -16.15 -4.95 26.51
C LEU A 25 -15.08 -5.52 27.44
N VAL A 26 -13.88 -4.95 27.41
CA VAL A 26 -12.79 -5.36 28.33
C VAL A 26 -13.16 -5.04 29.76
N ALA A 27 -13.70 -3.86 30.04
CA ALA A 27 -14.14 -3.48 31.37
C ALA A 27 -15.27 -4.39 31.89
N ALA A 28 -16.27 -4.66 31.05
CA ALA A 28 -17.38 -5.56 31.36
C ALA A 28 -16.92 -7.00 31.65
N ALA A 29 -15.99 -7.52 30.85
CA ALA A 29 -15.44 -8.87 31.02
C ALA A 29 -14.57 -9.02 32.27
N LEU A 30 -13.93 -7.95 32.72
CA LEU A 30 -13.14 -7.94 34.00
C LEU A 30 -14.01 -7.72 35.24
N GLY A 31 -15.13 -6.98 35.09
CA GLY A 31 -16.13 -6.78 36.14
C GLY A 31 -15.75 -5.78 37.23
N ASP A 32 -14.47 -5.66 37.53
CA ASP A 32 -13.91 -4.85 38.64
C ASP A 32 -13.02 -3.70 38.15
N VAL A 33 -13.05 -3.39 36.85
CA VAL A 33 -12.20 -2.38 36.21
C VAL A 33 -13.04 -1.36 35.48
N ASP A 34 -12.83 -0.09 35.81
CA ASP A 34 -13.47 1.01 35.08
C ASP A 34 -12.97 1.15 33.66
N VAL A 35 -13.86 1.51 32.74
CA VAL A 35 -13.55 1.68 31.32
C VAL A 35 -12.49 2.76 31.07
N GLN A 36 -12.46 3.83 31.89
CA GLN A 36 -11.45 4.88 31.76
C GLN A 36 -10.06 4.39 32.13
N TYR A 37 -9.98 3.46 33.10
CA TYR A 37 -8.73 2.80 33.41
C TYR A 37 -8.24 1.96 32.23
N VAL A 38 -9.15 1.21 31.57
CA VAL A 38 -8.81 0.41 30.37
C VAL A 38 -8.27 1.33 29.28
N TRP A 39 -8.95 2.43 28.96
CA TRP A 39 -8.49 3.37 27.93
C TRP A 39 -7.14 4.01 28.27
N ARG A 40 -6.92 4.39 29.53
CA ARG A 40 -5.64 4.93 29.97
C ARG A 40 -4.53 3.90 29.85
N PHE A 41 -4.80 2.66 30.26
CA PHE A 41 -3.85 1.54 30.15
C PHE A 41 -3.46 1.31 28.67
N LEU A 42 -4.42 1.20 27.78
CA LEU A 42 -4.18 0.99 26.35
C LEU A 42 -3.35 2.12 25.75
N ARG A 43 -3.65 3.37 26.06
CA ARG A 43 -2.87 4.53 25.61
C ARG A 43 -1.44 4.51 26.11
N CYS A 44 -1.23 4.24 27.39
CA CYS A 44 0.12 4.14 27.98
C CYS A 44 0.97 3.06 27.32
N HIS A 45 0.35 1.96 26.90
CA HIS A 45 1.03 0.84 26.24
C HIS A 45 1.01 0.93 24.72
N LYS A 46 0.51 2.03 24.15
CA LYS A 46 0.37 2.26 22.70
C LYS A 46 -0.40 1.14 21.98
N ILE A 47 -1.39 0.56 22.67
CA ILE A 47 -2.26 -0.48 22.12
C ILE A 47 -3.47 0.18 21.50
N ASP A 48 -3.62 0.03 20.18
CA ASP A 48 -4.79 0.45 19.43
C ASP A 48 -5.65 -0.76 19.07
N LEU A 49 -6.84 -0.87 19.68
CA LEU A 49 -7.78 -1.96 19.42
C LEU A 49 -8.46 -1.86 18.05
N VAL A 50 -8.32 -0.74 17.37
CA VAL A 50 -8.90 -0.50 16.04
C VAL A 50 -7.88 -0.75 14.94
N ALA A 51 -6.61 -0.48 15.20
CA ALA A 51 -5.55 -0.68 14.23
C ALA A 51 -5.43 -2.17 13.87
N ARG A 52 -5.67 -2.47 12.60
CA ARG A 52 -5.40 -3.79 12.05
C ARG A 52 -3.96 -3.80 11.54
N LYS A 53 -3.09 -4.50 12.23
CA LYS A 53 -1.81 -4.91 11.65
C LYS A 53 -2.04 -6.25 10.95
N SER A 54 -1.95 -6.25 9.64
CA SER A 54 -1.88 -7.50 8.88
C SER A 54 -0.40 -7.79 8.60
N TRP A 55 0.04 -8.99 8.87
CA TRP A 55 1.30 -9.52 8.38
C TRP A 55 1.00 -10.83 7.70
N CYS A 56 1.85 -11.20 6.76
CA CYS A 56 1.83 -12.49 6.12
C CYS A 56 3.15 -13.17 6.43
N GLU A 57 3.10 -14.36 6.99
CA GLU A 57 4.28 -15.22 7.10
C GLU A 57 4.45 -15.96 5.78
N SER A 58 5.71 -16.04 5.32
CA SER A 58 6.03 -16.76 4.10
C SER A 58 6.35 -18.21 4.44
N ASP A 59 5.71 -19.14 3.75
CA ASP A 59 6.02 -20.57 3.85
C ASP A 59 7.28 -20.97 3.03
N ASP A 60 7.90 -20.01 2.33
CA ASP A 60 9.12 -20.28 1.55
C ASP A 60 10.34 -20.43 2.47
N PRO A 61 10.97 -21.61 2.56
CA PRO A 61 12.13 -21.84 3.42
C PRO A 61 13.33 -20.95 3.06
N ARG A 62 13.36 -20.37 1.85
CA ARG A 62 14.41 -19.45 1.38
C ARG A 62 13.98 -17.98 1.51
N PHE A 63 12.89 -17.69 2.20
CA PHE A 63 12.37 -16.33 2.33
C PHE A 63 13.43 -15.34 2.84
N ALA A 64 14.14 -15.70 3.90
CA ALA A 64 15.14 -14.82 4.50
C ALA A 64 16.27 -14.46 3.53
N ALA A 65 16.76 -15.42 2.77
CA ALA A 65 17.80 -15.19 1.76
C ALA A 65 17.29 -14.29 0.62
N LYS A 66 16.09 -14.58 0.09
CA LYS A 66 15.47 -13.77 -0.96
C LYS A 66 15.15 -12.34 -0.50
N ALA A 67 14.68 -12.20 0.73
CA ALA A 67 14.42 -10.88 1.32
C ALA A 67 15.71 -10.09 1.50
N ALA A 68 16.80 -10.74 1.94
CA ALA A 68 18.12 -10.12 2.06
C ALA A 68 18.65 -9.64 0.71
N ASP A 69 18.49 -10.41 -0.36
CA ASP A 69 18.88 -10.01 -1.72
C ASP A 69 18.14 -8.76 -2.17
N VAL A 70 16.82 -8.74 -2.00
CA VAL A 70 16.00 -7.58 -2.37
C VAL A 70 16.39 -6.36 -1.53
N VAL A 71 16.51 -6.50 -0.21
CA VAL A 71 16.94 -5.40 0.70
C VAL A 71 18.34 -4.93 0.35
N GLY A 72 19.24 -5.84 -0.03
CA GLY A 72 20.60 -5.54 -0.47
C GLY A 72 20.63 -4.57 -1.66
N LEU A 73 19.73 -4.72 -2.62
CA LEU A 73 19.60 -3.80 -3.77
C LEU A 73 19.28 -2.36 -3.35
N TYR A 74 18.54 -2.15 -2.24
CA TYR A 74 18.21 -0.82 -1.73
C TYR A 74 19.37 -0.21 -0.92
N ILE A 75 20.06 -1.02 -0.12
CA ILE A 75 21.09 -0.52 0.80
C ILE A 75 22.41 -0.33 0.07
N ALA A 76 22.77 -1.25 -0.83
CA ALA A 76 24.04 -1.26 -1.55
C ALA A 76 23.81 -1.64 -3.02
N PRO A 77 23.22 -0.76 -3.85
CA PRO A 77 22.96 -1.03 -5.25
C PRO A 77 24.28 -1.27 -6.00
N PRO A 78 24.31 -2.20 -6.96
CA PRO A 78 25.51 -2.47 -7.77
C PRO A 78 25.96 -1.22 -8.53
N LYS A 79 27.25 -0.93 -8.55
CA LYS A 79 27.82 0.32 -9.10
C LYS A 79 27.52 0.58 -10.59
N LYS A 80 27.28 -0.46 -11.37
CA LYS A 80 27.03 -0.38 -12.83
C LYS A 80 25.58 -0.63 -13.21
N ALA A 81 24.71 -0.91 -12.23
CA ALA A 81 23.33 -1.26 -12.45
C ALA A 81 22.38 -0.18 -11.93
N ILE A 82 21.19 -0.14 -12.49
CA ILE A 82 20.09 0.71 -12.06
C ILE A 82 19.07 -0.18 -11.32
N VAL A 83 18.72 0.22 -10.11
CA VAL A 83 17.66 -0.46 -9.34
C VAL A 83 16.37 0.32 -9.49
N LEU A 84 15.35 -0.33 -10.01
CA LEU A 84 14.03 0.23 -10.25
C LEU A 84 12.97 -0.53 -9.44
N CYS A 85 12.13 0.21 -8.73
CA CYS A 85 10.90 -0.33 -8.14
C CYS A 85 9.76 0.03 -9.06
N VAL A 86 9.06 -0.97 -9.58
CA VAL A 86 7.97 -0.79 -10.53
C VAL A 86 6.66 -1.24 -9.88
N ASP A 87 5.66 -0.39 -9.99
CA ASP A 87 4.32 -0.64 -9.46
C ASP A 87 3.27 0.03 -10.34
N GLU A 88 2.00 -0.35 -10.19
CA GLU A 88 0.91 0.29 -10.88
C GLU A 88 -0.24 0.70 -9.96
N LYS A 89 -0.83 1.84 -10.27
CA LYS A 89 -2.09 2.30 -9.68
C LYS A 89 -3.22 2.09 -10.68
N PRO A 90 -3.98 0.99 -10.57
CA PRO A 90 -5.11 0.71 -11.46
C PRO A 90 -6.36 1.50 -11.04
N SER A 91 -7.33 1.53 -11.95
CA SER A 91 -8.69 2.02 -11.68
C SER A 91 -8.74 3.45 -11.14
N ILE A 92 -7.84 4.31 -11.58
CA ILE A 92 -7.91 5.74 -11.32
C ILE A 92 -9.16 6.26 -12.01
N GLN A 93 -10.11 6.79 -11.24
CA GLN A 93 -11.38 7.26 -11.75
C GLN A 93 -11.27 8.72 -12.18
N ALA A 94 -11.64 9.01 -13.42
CA ALA A 94 -11.87 10.38 -13.88
C ALA A 94 -13.28 10.78 -13.44
N LEU A 95 -13.36 11.55 -12.35
CA LEU A 95 -14.62 12.03 -11.80
C LEU A 95 -14.77 13.51 -12.07
N GLU A 96 -15.91 13.88 -12.66
CA GLU A 96 -16.34 15.26 -12.76
C GLU A 96 -17.42 15.54 -11.73
N ARG A 97 -17.19 16.52 -10.90
CA ARG A 97 -18.16 17.00 -9.90
C ARG A 97 -18.50 18.44 -10.19
N ALA A 98 -19.79 18.76 -10.19
CA ALA A 98 -20.21 20.14 -10.25
C ALA A 98 -19.63 20.90 -9.05
N GLN A 99 -18.84 21.92 -9.35
CA GLN A 99 -18.34 22.85 -8.35
C GLN A 99 -19.33 23.99 -8.22
N GLY A 100 -19.68 24.32 -7.00
CA GLY A 100 -20.59 25.42 -6.72
C GLY A 100 -20.21 26.17 -5.47
N TYR A 101 -20.81 27.31 -5.29
CA TYR A 101 -20.72 28.05 -4.03
C TYR A 101 -22.13 28.44 -3.56
N LEU A 102 -22.36 28.33 -2.28
CA LEU A 102 -23.54 28.83 -1.62
C LEU A 102 -23.23 30.21 -1.04
N LYS A 103 -23.97 31.23 -1.50
CA LYS A 103 -23.84 32.56 -0.93
C LYS A 103 -24.69 32.63 0.37
N LEU A 104 -23.99 32.85 1.47
CA LEU A 104 -24.65 32.98 2.77
C LEU A 104 -25.29 34.37 2.94
N PRO A 105 -26.29 34.50 3.81
CA PRO A 105 -26.93 35.80 4.10
C PRO A 105 -25.97 36.89 4.59
N ASN A 106 -24.84 36.49 5.17
CA ASN A 106 -23.79 37.40 5.64
C ASN A 106 -22.79 37.83 4.52
N GLY A 107 -23.07 37.49 3.25
CA GLY A 107 -22.24 37.84 2.10
C GLY A 107 -21.02 36.93 1.88
N ARG A 108 -20.76 35.97 2.77
CA ARG A 108 -19.69 34.97 2.58
C ARG A 108 -20.13 33.90 1.61
N ALA A 109 -19.18 33.34 0.87
CA ALA A 109 -19.41 32.19 0.01
C ALA A 109 -18.82 30.93 0.66
N LEU A 110 -19.62 29.86 0.71
CA LEU A 110 -19.14 28.50 1.00
C LEU A 110 -18.92 27.80 -0.34
N THR A 111 -17.69 27.45 -0.62
CA THR A 111 -17.35 26.55 -1.73
C THR A 111 -17.67 25.13 -1.35
N GLY A 112 -18.39 24.43 -2.23
CA GLY A 112 -18.76 23.03 -2.05
C GLY A 112 -18.67 22.27 -3.36
N GLN A 113 -18.63 20.95 -3.24
CA GLN A 113 -18.73 20.05 -4.39
C GLN A 113 -20.03 19.25 -4.25
N SER A 114 -20.67 18.98 -5.37
CA SER A 114 -21.82 18.06 -5.38
C SER A 114 -21.39 16.66 -4.96
N HIS A 115 -22.27 15.96 -4.24
CA HIS A 115 -22.12 14.53 -3.99
C HIS A 115 -22.32 13.73 -5.28
N ASP A 116 -23.09 14.24 -6.22
CA ASP A 116 -23.26 13.64 -7.52
C ASP A 116 -22.00 13.86 -8.38
N TYR A 117 -21.65 12.88 -9.15
CA TYR A 117 -20.50 12.93 -10.05
C TYR A 117 -20.76 12.17 -11.33
N THR A 118 -20.17 12.65 -12.40
CA THR A 118 -20.11 11.93 -13.69
C THR A 118 -18.79 11.18 -13.78
N ARG A 119 -18.84 9.92 -14.16
CA ARG A 119 -17.65 9.10 -14.42
C ARG A 119 -17.28 9.16 -15.89
N HIS A 120 -16.06 9.59 -16.19
CA HIS A 120 -15.50 9.63 -17.56
C HIS A 120 -14.59 8.42 -17.86
N GLY A 121 -14.71 7.35 -17.06
CA GLY A 121 -13.94 6.13 -17.21
C GLY A 121 -12.87 5.96 -16.16
N THR A 122 -12.03 4.95 -16.37
CA THR A 122 -10.90 4.63 -15.50
C THR A 122 -9.62 4.54 -16.29
N SER A 123 -8.52 4.78 -15.64
CA SER A 123 -7.19 4.67 -16.21
C SER A 123 -6.22 3.99 -15.24
N THR A 124 -5.05 3.64 -15.73
CA THR A 124 -3.98 3.01 -14.95
C THR A 124 -2.71 3.84 -15.11
N LEU A 125 -2.01 4.07 -14.02
CA LEU A 125 -0.68 4.66 -13.99
C LEU A 125 0.33 3.55 -13.69
N PHE A 126 1.30 3.36 -14.59
CA PHE A 126 2.53 2.60 -14.30
C PHE A 126 3.61 3.56 -13.85
N ALA A 127 4.38 3.19 -12.85
CA ALA A 127 5.47 4.01 -12.33
C ALA A 127 6.70 3.14 -12.02
N ALA A 128 7.87 3.66 -12.34
CA ALA A 128 9.16 3.06 -12.03
C ALA A 128 10.03 4.07 -11.31
N LEU A 129 10.31 3.82 -10.04
CA LEU A 129 11.18 4.65 -9.21
C LEU A 129 12.62 4.17 -9.33
N ASN A 130 13.52 5.03 -9.77
CA ASN A 130 14.96 4.81 -9.65
C ASN A 130 15.39 5.07 -8.21
N VAL A 131 15.78 4.00 -7.53
CA VAL A 131 16.10 4.03 -6.08
C VAL A 131 17.28 4.97 -5.77
N ALA A 132 18.28 5.01 -6.63
CA ALA A 132 19.47 5.80 -6.41
C ALA A 132 19.26 7.33 -6.61
N THR A 133 18.40 7.70 -7.57
CA THR A 133 18.24 9.12 -7.96
C THR A 133 16.93 9.71 -7.51
N GLY A 134 15.95 8.89 -7.09
CA GLY A 134 14.58 9.32 -6.80
C GLY A 134 13.77 9.72 -8.05
N LYS A 135 14.32 9.58 -9.26
CA LYS A 135 13.58 9.88 -10.50
C LYS A 135 12.50 8.84 -10.75
N ILE A 136 11.36 9.30 -11.25
CA ILE A 136 10.23 8.43 -11.59
C ILE A 136 10.01 8.50 -13.10
N HIS A 137 9.95 7.33 -13.73
CA HIS A 137 9.38 7.14 -15.05
C HIS A 137 7.93 6.72 -14.88
N ALA A 138 7.01 7.33 -15.63
CA ALA A 138 5.60 7.00 -15.52
C ALA A 138 4.95 6.95 -16.89
N ALA A 139 3.99 6.04 -17.04
CA ALA A 139 3.13 5.94 -18.22
C ALA A 139 1.68 5.79 -17.81
N HIS A 140 0.80 6.49 -18.52
CA HIS A 140 -0.62 6.47 -18.27
C HIS A 140 -1.32 5.69 -19.39
N THR A 141 -2.08 4.67 -19.02
CA THR A 141 -2.77 3.78 -19.95
C THR A 141 -4.24 3.64 -19.58
N GLN A 142 -5.07 3.29 -20.53
CA GLN A 142 -6.50 3.04 -20.27
C GLN A 142 -6.74 1.72 -19.55
N ARG A 143 -5.84 0.76 -19.69
CA ARG A 143 -6.02 -0.61 -19.17
C ARG A 143 -4.74 -1.13 -18.54
N ARG A 144 -4.92 -2.00 -17.53
CA ARG A 144 -3.84 -2.74 -16.91
C ARG A 144 -3.74 -4.14 -17.52
N ARG A 145 -3.15 -4.24 -18.70
CA ARG A 145 -2.91 -5.52 -19.37
C ARG A 145 -1.42 -5.78 -19.49
N ARG A 146 -1.08 -7.01 -19.78
CA ARG A 146 0.31 -7.42 -20.02
C ARG A 146 0.98 -6.62 -21.13
N GLY A 147 0.26 -6.30 -22.21
CA GLY A 147 0.77 -5.52 -23.34
C GLY A 147 1.24 -4.13 -22.91
N GLU A 148 0.41 -3.44 -22.15
CA GLU A 148 0.72 -2.11 -21.61
C GLU A 148 1.91 -2.16 -20.64
N PHE A 149 1.96 -3.17 -19.77
CA PHE A 149 3.11 -3.38 -18.89
C PHE A 149 4.41 -3.62 -19.67
N LEU A 150 4.39 -4.50 -20.67
CA LEU A 150 5.57 -4.78 -21.50
C LEU A 150 6.00 -3.55 -22.33
N GLY A 151 5.04 -2.76 -22.83
CA GLY A 151 5.32 -1.48 -23.48
C GLY A 151 6.06 -0.53 -22.54
N PHE A 152 5.53 -0.34 -21.33
CA PHE A 152 6.16 0.47 -20.30
C PHE A 152 7.58 -0.01 -19.96
N MET A 153 7.78 -1.33 -19.81
CA MET A 153 9.11 -1.89 -19.52
C MET A 153 10.09 -1.69 -20.69
N ASN A 154 9.62 -1.74 -21.95
CA ASN A 154 10.45 -1.42 -23.11
C ASN A 154 10.90 0.05 -23.12
N ASP A 155 10.00 0.97 -22.75
CA ASP A 155 10.32 2.40 -22.62
C ASP A 155 11.39 2.63 -21.53
N ILE A 156 11.30 1.90 -20.42
CA ILE A 156 12.31 1.94 -19.36
C ILE A 156 13.67 1.43 -19.87
N VAL A 157 13.71 0.29 -20.56
CA VAL A 157 14.94 -0.23 -21.13
C VAL A 157 15.55 0.78 -22.12
N ALA A 158 14.75 1.42 -22.94
CA ALA A 158 15.21 2.45 -23.86
C ALA A 158 15.76 3.71 -23.16
N ALA A 159 15.26 4.02 -21.97
CA ALA A 159 15.73 5.16 -21.17
C ALA A 159 17.11 4.92 -20.50
N TYR A 160 17.57 3.65 -20.40
CA TYR A 160 18.84 3.30 -19.77
C TYR A 160 19.72 2.43 -20.68
N PRO A 161 20.15 2.93 -21.84
CA PRO A 161 20.94 2.13 -22.79
C PRO A 161 22.28 1.68 -22.19
N GLY A 162 22.61 0.40 -22.38
CA GLY A 162 23.86 -0.18 -21.90
C GLY A 162 24.02 -0.28 -20.39
N LYS A 163 22.93 -0.22 -19.64
CA LYS A 163 22.91 -0.41 -18.18
C LYS A 163 22.20 -1.70 -17.81
N ASP A 164 22.72 -2.38 -16.80
CA ASP A 164 22.03 -3.49 -16.18
C ASP A 164 20.86 -2.94 -15.35
N LEU A 165 19.68 -3.54 -15.48
CA LEU A 165 18.49 -3.14 -14.75
C LEU A 165 18.08 -4.23 -13.77
N HIS A 166 18.07 -3.90 -12.48
CA HIS A 166 17.46 -4.71 -11.43
C HIS A 166 16.06 -4.17 -11.18
N VAL A 167 15.05 -4.94 -11.51
CA VAL A 167 13.65 -4.52 -11.39
C VAL A 167 12.98 -5.27 -10.26
N VAL A 168 12.52 -4.54 -9.26
CA VAL A 168 11.72 -5.05 -8.14
C VAL A 168 10.25 -4.86 -8.48
N LEU A 169 9.51 -5.96 -8.51
CA LEU A 169 8.09 -6.04 -8.87
C LEU A 169 7.35 -6.84 -7.81
N ASP A 170 6.06 -6.59 -7.66
CA ASP A 170 5.17 -7.51 -6.96
C ASP A 170 4.89 -8.78 -7.82
N ASN A 171 4.25 -9.77 -7.21
CA ASN A 171 3.96 -11.05 -7.88
C ASN A 171 2.62 -11.04 -8.65
N LEU A 172 2.30 -9.94 -9.31
CA LEU A 172 1.07 -9.83 -10.09
C LEU A 172 1.13 -10.68 -11.38
N ASN A 173 -0.01 -11.22 -11.81
CA ASN A 173 -0.09 -12.06 -13.01
C ASN A 173 0.37 -11.35 -14.29
N THR A 174 0.22 -10.05 -14.39
CA THR A 174 0.67 -9.23 -15.51
C THR A 174 2.20 -9.15 -15.61
N HIS A 175 2.90 -9.40 -14.51
CA HIS A 175 4.37 -9.34 -14.39
C HIS A 175 5.07 -10.68 -14.66
N LYS A 176 4.32 -11.73 -15.01
CA LYS A 176 4.92 -13.05 -15.27
C LYS A 176 6.01 -12.95 -16.34
N LYS A 177 7.11 -13.68 -16.07
CA LYS A 177 8.25 -13.78 -17.00
C LYS A 177 7.78 -14.19 -18.39
N ASN A 178 8.36 -13.58 -19.42
CA ASN A 178 8.15 -13.93 -20.81
C ASN A 178 9.50 -14.23 -21.45
N GLU A 179 9.65 -15.39 -22.06
CA GLU A 179 10.92 -15.81 -22.70
C GLU A 179 11.48 -14.80 -23.72
N PRO A 180 10.67 -14.20 -24.64
CA PRO A 180 11.21 -13.20 -25.57
C PRO A 180 11.75 -11.95 -24.87
N TRP A 181 11.22 -11.59 -23.71
CA TRP A 181 11.69 -10.43 -22.95
C TRP A 181 12.95 -10.73 -22.17
N LEU A 182 13.08 -11.96 -21.62
CA LEU A 182 14.28 -12.42 -20.92
C LEU A 182 15.48 -12.59 -21.86
N LYS A 183 15.25 -12.94 -23.13
CA LYS A 183 16.32 -13.10 -24.15
C LYS A 183 16.92 -11.76 -24.60
N ARG A 184 16.24 -10.64 -24.43
CA ARG A 184 16.76 -9.30 -24.73
C ARG A 184 17.74 -8.77 -23.67
N GLY A 185 17.77 -9.35 -22.48
CA GLY A 185 18.68 -8.97 -21.39
C GLY A 185 19.94 -9.80 -21.29
N SER A 186 20.18 -10.72 -22.23
CA SER A 186 21.31 -11.65 -22.22
C SER A 186 22.31 -11.38 -23.39
N SER A 187 22.48 -10.14 -23.80
CA SER A 187 23.50 -9.75 -24.79
C SER A 187 24.55 -8.86 -24.19
#